data_d172ad3aaf3e25ccd483e98cc2c79c09
#
_entry.id   d172ad3aaf3e25ccd483e98cc2c79c09
#
_cell.length_a   1.000
_cell.length_b   1.000
_cell.length_c   1.000
_cell.angle_alpha   90.00
_cell.angle_beta   90.00
_cell.angle_gamma   90.00
#
_symmetry.space_group_name_H-M   'P 1'
#
loop_
_entity.id
_entity.type
_entity.pdbx_description
1 polymer ?
#
loop_
_entity_poly.entity_id
_entity_poly.type
_entity_poly.pdbx_seq_one_letter_code
_entity_poly.pdbx_strand_id
1 'polypeptide(L)'
;VTASKQSFQLPWSPRGSNARLLRGKDLCHPIAIRHGMTQPTHVYPLYENAATAAWGQTPGESMRESAELWSAFSRVAAETPCAWLKQTYSAAQLATPSQDNRPVAWPYTKHMVANPFVNQGAAVVLTSLAKARELGIADERCVFIHAGAHATESRDYLQRDQYQRSQAQEAVLETMRETADRLHSEAASSLAGQAVYQAEATPAGSFAGEAARLVDAKSTGFIGKAAAPFDAMELYSCFPIVPKMARRVLALPTNARLTSIGGLSFFGAPLNNYMTHAAAGLVRALRNQRNGRALLYGQGEFVTKHHALLLSSSPPAHDLATSGGDVQSRADRQRRPVPELIDDFNGPAALETFTVVYGRGSGPDFGTVLARTAAGHRVMARVAPTDSASLQVLTSLSTTPVGRVGQVTRGADHLLYWTVT
;
A
#
# COMPACT_ATOMS: atom_id res chain seq x y z
N VAL A 1 25.64 0.21 -7.17
CA VAL A 1 25.79 1.15 -8.28
C VAL A 1 25.48 2.56 -7.82
N THR A 2 24.27 2.83 -7.29
CA THR A 2 23.89 4.18 -6.84
C THR A 2 24.77 4.69 -5.70
N ALA A 3 25.08 3.84 -4.74
CA ALA A 3 25.92 4.21 -3.58
C ALA A 3 27.39 4.38 -3.95
N SER A 4 27.93 3.52 -4.84
CA SER A 4 29.34 3.56 -5.24
C SER A 4 29.65 4.56 -6.35
N LYS A 5 28.63 5.10 -7.02
CA LYS A 5 28.74 5.93 -8.23
C LYS A 5 29.53 5.27 -9.38
N GLN A 6 29.72 3.95 -9.32
CA GLN A 6 30.40 3.21 -10.36
C GLN A 6 29.45 2.85 -11.50
N SER A 7 29.94 2.93 -12.72
CA SER A 7 29.24 2.46 -13.92
C SER A 7 29.54 0.98 -14.12
N PHE A 8 28.49 0.14 -14.12
CA PHE A 8 28.62 -1.28 -14.45
C PHE A 8 28.03 -1.56 -15.82
N GLN A 9 28.77 -2.29 -16.64
CA GLN A 9 28.22 -2.92 -17.86
C GLN A 9 27.62 -4.26 -17.46
N LEU A 10 26.31 -4.37 -17.58
CA LEU A 10 25.63 -5.63 -17.36
C LEU A 10 25.55 -6.39 -18.69
N PRO A 11 25.99 -7.66 -18.74
CA PRO A 11 26.06 -8.41 -20.00
C PRO A 11 24.69 -8.69 -20.64
N TRP A 12 23.62 -8.57 -19.84
CA TRP A 12 22.24 -8.76 -20.27
C TRP A 12 21.49 -7.46 -20.59
N SER A 13 22.16 -6.31 -20.50
CA SER A 13 21.58 -5.01 -20.87
C SER A 13 22.23 -4.53 -22.16
N PRO A 14 21.73 -4.93 -23.35
CA PRO A 14 22.31 -4.51 -24.61
C PRO A 14 22.29 -2.98 -24.73
N ARG A 15 23.39 -2.40 -25.15
CA ARG A 15 23.48 -0.98 -25.49
C ARG A 15 22.62 -0.73 -26.74
N GLY A 16 21.82 0.30 -26.71
CA GLY A 16 21.12 0.78 -27.90
C GLY A 16 19.65 0.37 -28.01
N SER A 17 19.00 -0.06 -26.93
CA SER A 17 17.54 -0.11 -26.96
C SER A 17 16.99 1.31 -27.12
N ASN A 18 16.18 1.55 -28.15
CA ASN A 18 15.43 2.80 -28.34
C ASN A 18 14.28 2.97 -27.32
N ALA A 19 14.28 2.15 -26.27
CA ALA A 19 13.28 2.23 -25.21
C ALA A 19 13.46 3.55 -24.44
N ARG A 20 12.45 4.42 -24.51
CA ARG A 20 12.41 5.64 -23.73
C ARG A 20 12.30 5.30 -22.24
N LEU A 21 13.33 5.64 -21.48
CA LEU A 21 13.27 5.53 -20.03
C LEU A 21 12.33 6.61 -19.49
N LEU A 22 11.15 6.20 -19.00
CA LEU A 22 10.24 7.09 -18.29
C LEU A 22 10.80 7.36 -16.88
N ARG A 23 11.00 8.63 -16.56
CA ARG A 23 11.36 9.10 -15.22
C ARG A 23 10.10 9.54 -14.46
N GLY A 24 10.12 9.52 -13.15
CA GLY A 24 8.96 9.96 -12.35
C GLY A 24 8.45 11.35 -12.73
N LYS A 25 9.35 12.29 -13.05
CA LYS A 25 8.99 13.63 -13.50
C LYS A 25 8.21 13.65 -14.83
N ASP A 26 8.42 12.66 -15.71
CA ASP A 26 7.72 12.58 -17.01
C ASP A 26 6.23 12.22 -16.84
N LEU A 27 5.83 11.85 -15.63
CA LEU A 27 4.46 11.50 -15.23
C LEU A 27 3.78 12.63 -14.44
N CYS A 28 4.48 13.73 -14.19
CA CYS A 28 3.98 14.83 -13.38
C CYS A 28 3.47 15.96 -14.26
N HIS A 29 2.41 16.61 -13.82
CA HIS A 29 1.90 17.83 -14.43
C HIS A 29 2.98 18.94 -14.46
N PRO A 30 3.04 19.80 -15.49
CA PRO A 30 3.98 20.91 -15.52
C PRO A 30 3.93 21.82 -14.28
N ILE A 31 2.74 22.03 -13.72
CA ILE A 31 2.56 22.76 -12.44
C ILE A 31 3.31 22.07 -11.31
N ALA A 32 3.15 20.74 -11.19
CA ALA A 32 3.86 19.96 -10.17
C ALA A 32 5.38 20.04 -10.31
N ILE A 33 5.88 20.03 -11.56
CA ILE A 33 7.32 20.16 -11.85
C ILE A 33 7.83 21.52 -11.39
N ARG A 34 7.14 22.63 -11.71
CA ARG A 34 7.51 23.98 -11.27
C ARG A 34 7.51 24.12 -9.74
N HIS A 35 6.57 23.45 -9.07
CA HIS A 35 6.50 23.40 -7.60
C HIS A 35 7.47 22.40 -6.98
N GLY A 36 8.33 21.69 -7.74
CA GLY A 36 9.27 20.68 -7.20
C GLY A 36 8.60 19.42 -6.64
N MET A 37 7.34 19.17 -6.99
CA MET A 37 6.52 18.08 -6.49
C MET A 37 6.61 16.84 -7.39
N THR A 38 7.84 16.34 -7.59
CA THR A 38 8.14 15.22 -8.50
C THR A 38 8.74 13.99 -7.80
N GLN A 39 8.98 14.10 -6.50
CA GLN A 39 9.56 13.00 -5.71
C GLN A 39 8.46 12.29 -4.90
N PRO A 40 8.53 10.96 -4.75
CA PRO A 40 7.58 10.24 -3.90
C PRO A 40 7.50 10.80 -2.47
N THR A 41 8.64 11.19 -1.89
CA THR A 41 8.69 11.81 -0.57
C THR A 41 7.91 13.12 -0.45
N HIS A 42 7.72 13.84 -1.56
CA HIS A 42 6.95 15.08 -1.58
C HIS A 42 5.45 14.84 -1.84
N VAL A 43 5.12 13.79 -2.60
CA VAL A 43 3.76 13.53 -3.09
C VAL A 43 2.94 12.67 -2.12
N TYR A 44 3.53 11.63 -1.53
CA TYR A 44 2.79 10.72 -0.63
C TYR A 44 2.19 11.39 0.61
N PRO A 45 2.80 12.44 1.20
CA PRO A 45 2.15 13.21 2.26
C PRO A 45 0.80 13.82 1.88
N LEU A 46 0.58 14.14 0.60
CA LEU A 46 -0.72 14.65 0.13
C LEU A 46 -1.83 13.64 0.42
N TYR A 47 -1.57 12.35 0.20
CA TYR A 47 -2.52 11.28 0.51
C TYR A 47 -2.67 11.09 2.02
N GLU A 48 -1.57 11.10 2.78
CA GLU A 48 -1.60 10.93 4.22
C GLU A 48 -2.42 12.02 4.90
N ASN A 49 -2.15 13.28 4.58
CA ASN A 49 -2.82 14.42 5.23
C ASN A 49 -4.30 14.52 4.85
N ALA A 50 -4.65 14.26 3.58
CA ALA A 50 -6.05 14.20 3.15
C ALA A 50 -6.80 13.04 3.83
N ALA A 51 -6.19 11.87 3.90
CA ALA A 51 -6.80 10.69 4.52
C ALA A 51 -6.96 10.86 6.04
N THR A 52 -5.96 11.43 6.72
CA THR A 52 -6.01 11.75 8.15
C THR A 52 -7.24 12.58 8.48
N ALA A 53 -7.50 13.65 7.72
CA ALA A 53 -8.69 14.48 7.89
C ALA A 53 -9.99 13.71 7.62
N ALA A 54 -10.04 12.95 6.53
CA ALA A 54 -11.22 12.18 6.16
C ALA A 54 -11.55 11.06 7.15
N TRP A 55 -10.54 10.52 7.84
CA TRP A 55 -10.72 9.49 8.88
C TRP A 55 -11.06 10.09 10.25
N GLY A 56 -11.15 11.41 10.36
CA GLY A 56 -11.46 12.10 11.62
C GLY A 56 -10.32 12.01 12.65
N GLN A 57 -9.10 11.76 12.20
CA GLN A 57 -7.92 11.67 13.06
C GLN A 57 -7.24 13.05 13.17
N THR A 58 -6.65 13.32 14.31
CA THR A 58 -5.64 14.37 14.42
C THR A 58 -4.34 13.93 13.74
N PRO A 59 -3.48 14.84 13.27
CA PRO A 59 -2.17 14.48 12.73
C PRO A 59 -1.31 13.67 13.70
N GLY A 60 -1.40 13.95 15.01
CA GLY A 60 -0.71 13.20 16.05
C GLY A 60 -1.19 11.75 16.18
N GLU A 61 -2.50 11.51 16.07
CA GLU A 61 -3.06 10.14 16.05
C GLU A 61 -2.65 9.37 14.80
N SER A 62 -2.70 10.00 13.62
CA SER A 62 -2.26 9.40 12.37
C SER A 62 -0.76 9.08 12.37
N MET A 63 0.07 9.96 12.93
CA MET A 63 1.51 9.73 13.09
C MET A 63 1.79 8.56 14.05
N ARG A 64 1.05 8.45 15.15
CA ARG A 64 1.14 7.33 16.09
C ARG A 64 0.78 6.01 15.42
N GLU A 65 -0.35 5.96 14.69
CA GLU A 65 -0.75 4.79 13.91
C GLU A 65 0.34 4.37 12.91
N SER A 66 0.94 5.33 12.20
CA SER A 66 2.04 5.08 11.26
C SER A 66 3.28 4.52 11.97
N ALA A 67 3.64 5.07 13.12
CA ALA A 67 4.80 4.64 13.90
C ALA A 67 4.61 3.24 14.52
N GLU A 68 3.41 2.93 15.02
CA GLU A 68 3.07 1.60 15.55
C GLU A 68 3.14 0.54 14.44
N LEU A 69 2.56 0.84 13.28
CA LEU A 69 2.61 -0.03 12.12
C LEU A 69 4.05 -0.28 11.66
N TRP A 70 4.88 0.76 11.55
CA TRP A 70 6.28 0.65 11.17
C TRP A 70 7.13 -0.07 12.23
N SER A 71 6.83 0.12 13.50
CA SER A 71 7.45 -0.68 14.58
C SER A 71 7.18 -2.17 14.38
N ALA A 72 5.95 -2.56 14.05
CA ALA A 72 5.62 -3.95 13.72
C ALA A 72 6.39 -4.45 12.49
N PHE A 73 6.51 -3.63 11.44
CA PHE A 73 7.27 -3.98 10.24
C PHE A 73 8.77 -4.17 10.54
N SER A 74 9.36 -3.33 11.40
CA SER A 74 10.77 -3.47 11.78
C SER A 74 11.04 -4.80 12.52
N ARG A 75 10.10 -5.27 13.35
CA ARG A 75 10.20 -6.59 13.99
C ARG A 75 10.21 -7.73 12.98
N VAL A 76 9.31 -7.70 12.00
CA VAL A 76 9.29 -8.69 10.92
C VAL A 76 10.57 -8.68 10.10
N ALA A 77 11.09 -7.50 9.77
CA ALA A 77 12.37 -7.37 9.06
C ALA A 77 13.54 -7.93 9.87
N ALA A 78 13.58 -7.70 11.18
CA ALA A 78 14.63 -8.23 12.05
C ALA A 78 14.71 -9.76 12.01
N GLU A 79 13.57 -10.44 11.91
CA GLU A 79 13.46 -11.90 11.81
C GLU A 79 13.69 -12.43 10.37
N THR A 80 13.60 -11.56 9.35
CA THR A 80 13.71 -11.97 7.94
C THR A 80 15.18 -12.04 7.52
N PRO A 81 15.74 -13.21 7.13
CA PRO A 81 17.19 -13.39 6.91
C PRO A 81 17.79 -12.42 5.87
N CYS A 82 17.07 -12.12 4.79
CA CYS A 82 17.52 -11.27 3.70
C CYS A 82 17.11 -9.79 3.84
N ALA A 83 16.50 -9.37 4.94
CA ALA A 83 16.18 -7.98 5.18
C ALA A 83 17.45 -7.13 5.38
N TRP A 84 17.42 -5.90 4.89
CA TRP A 84 18.56 -4.99 4.92
C TRP A 84 18.83 -4.43 6.31
N LEU A 85 17.79 -3.98 7.02
CA LEU A 85 17.89 -3.49 8.39
C LEU A 85 17.40 -4.57 9.37
N LYS A 86 18.26 -4.95 10.32
CA LYS A 86 17.99 -5.99 11.34
C LYS A 86 17.57 -5.39 12.68
N GLN A 87 17.61 -4.08 12.79
CA GLN A 87 17.26 -3.38 14.02
C GLN A 87 15.75 -3.24 14.14
N THR A 88 15.22 -3.51 15.32
CA THR A 88 13.84 -3.18 15.69
C THR A 88 13.77 -1.74 16.22
N TYR A 89 12.67 -1.07 15.91
CA TYR A 89 12.42 0.30 16.34
C TYR A 89 11.11 0.36 17.13
N SER A 90 11.10 1.08 18.24
CA SER A 90 9.86 1.43 18.92
C SER A 90 9.06 2.48 18.13
N ALA A 91 7.75 2.54 18.37
CA ALA A 91 6.92 3.58 17.78
C ALA A 91 7.39 5.00 18.15
N ALA A 92 7.86 5.19 19.37
CA ALA A 92 8.41 6.47 19.83
C ALA A 92 9.66 6.88 19.02
N GLN A 93 10.59 5.94 18.78
CA GLN A 93 11.79 6.22 17.98
C GLN A 93 11.45 6.59 16.53
N LEU A 94 10.40 5.99 15.96
CA LEU A 94 9.96 6.26 14.60
C LEU A 94 9.23 7.60 14.47
N ALA A 95 8.40 7.95 15.46
CA ALA A 95 7.64 9.20 15.46
C ALA A 95 8.51 10.43 15.83
N THR A 96 9.59 10.22 16.61
CA THR A 96 10.41 11.33 17.12
C THR A 96 11.57 11.63 16.18
N PRO A 97 11.68 12.85 15.66
CA PRO A 97 12.85 13.29 14.90
C PRO A 97 14.14 13.19 15.71
N SER A 98 15.21 12.70 15.08
CA SER A 98 16.56 12.64 15.63
C SER A 98 17.60 12.81 14.53
N GLN A 99 18.88 12.83 14.87
CA GLN A 99 19.98 12.91 13.91
C GLN A 99 19.90 11.77 12.86
N ASP A 100 19.57 10.56 13.28
CA ASP A 100 19.43 9.39 12.38
C ASP A 100 18.05 9.28 11.74
N ASN A 101 17.04 9.89 12.35
CA ASN A 101 15.63 9.85 11.93
C ASN A 101 15.09 11.26 11.67
N ARG A 102 15.75 12.03 10.82
CA ARG A 102 15.33 13.41 10.50
C ARG A 102 13.94 13.46 9.84
N PRO A 103 13.23 14.58 9.93
CA PRO A 103 12.07 14.82 9.09
C PRO A 103 12.46 14.75 7.59
N VAL A 104 11.57 14.24 6.76
CA VAL A 104 11.73 14.18 5.29
C VAL A 104 10.66 15.01 4.63
N ALA A 105 9.42 14.71 4.92
CA ALA A 105 8.28 15.51 4.51
C ALA A 105 7.12 15.22 5.47
N TRP A 106 6.53 16.27 6.04
CA TRP A 106 5.44 16.13 7.02
C TRP A 106 4.31 15.22 6.49
N PRO A 107 3.88 14.17 7.23
CA PRO A 107 4.29 13.88 8.63
C PRO A 107 5.42 12.84 8.75
N TYR A 108 6.18 12.54 7.71
CA TYR A 108 7.12 11.42 7.67
C TYR A 108 8.54 11.76 8.11
N THR A 109 9.11 10.89 8.92
CA THR A 109 10.54 10.83 9.23
C THR A 109 11.27 9.89 8.28
N LYS A 110 12.60 9.90 8.29
CA LYS A 110 13.46 9.08 7.42
C LYS A 110 13.17 7.58 7.53
N HIS A 111 12.91 7.06 8.72
CA HIS A 111 12.63 5.64 8.91
C HIS A 111 11.19 5.24 8.49
N MET A 112 10.32 6.21 8.21
CA MET A 112 8.97 5.96 7.69
C MET A 112 8.90 5.88 6.15
N VAL A 113 9.99 6.17 5.44
CA VAL A 113 10.03 6.13 3.98
C VAL A 113 10.83 4.93 3.48
N ALA A 114 10.53 4.49 2.26
CA ALA A 114 11.24 3.39 1.62
C ALA A 114 12.75 3.65 1.54
N ASN A 115 13.56 2.62 1.79
CA ASN A 115 15.02 2.68 1.72
C ASN A 115 15.55 2.10 0.39
N PRO A 116 15.88 2.94 -0.62
CA PRO A 116 16.37 2.47 -1.92
C PRO A 116 17.87 2.14 -1.92
N PHE A 117 18.61 2.43 -0.84
CA PHE A 117 20.06 2.22 -0.75
C PHE A 117 20.37 0.80 -0.31
N VAL A 118 19.97 -0.17 -1.11
CA VAL A 118 20.08 -1.60 -0.83
C VAL A 118 20.66 -2.34 -2.04
N ASN A 119 21.24 -3.52 -1.78
CA ASN A 119 21.73 -4.44 -2.82
C ASN A 119 21.11 -5.81 -2.58
N GLN A 120 19.95 -6.05 -3.18
CA GLN A 120 19.14 -7.25 -2.98
C GLN A 120 18.66 -7.78 -4.32
N GLY A 121 18.60 -9.11 -4.45
CA GLY A 121 18.06 -9.81 -5.60
C GLY A 121 17.10 -10.92 -5.16
N ALA A 122 16.05 -11.15 -5.94
CA ALA A 122 15.12 -12.25 -5.74
C ALA A 122 14.70 -12.85 -7.08
N ALA A 123 14.35 -14.12 -7.04
CA ALA A 123 13.78 -14.84 -8.16
C ALA A 123 12.70 -15.80 -7.68
N VAL A 124 11.68 -15.98 -8.49
CA VAL A 124 10.64 -16.99 -8.34
C VAL A 124 10.54 -17.77 -9.65
N VAL A 125 10.26 -19.07 -9.55
CA VAL A 125 10.01 -19.91 -10.72
C VAL A 125 8.50 -20.03 -10.89
N LEU A 126 8.02 -19.68 -12.08
CA LEU A 126 6.63 -19.86 -12.49
C LEU A 126 6.57 -20.95 -13.55
N THR A 127 5.68 -21.91 -13.37
CA THR A 127 5.49 -23.02 -14.30
C THR A 127 4.05 -23.54 -14.23
N SER A 128 3.63 -24.33 -15.20
CA SER A 128 2.37 -25.07 -15.09
C SER A 128 2.48 -26.22 -14.09
N LEU A 129 1.37 -26.61 -13.47
CA LEU A 129 1.34 -27.77 -12.57
C LEU A 129 1.75 -29.05 -13.30
N ALA A 130 1.34 -29.20 -14.56
CA ALA A 130 1.76 -30.34 -15.39
C ALA A 130 3.28 -30.42 -15.52
N LYS A 131 3.93 -29.27 -15.81
CA LYS A 131 5.40 -29.24 -15.92
C LYS A 131 6.11 -29.45 -14.59
N ALA A 132 5.56 -28.95 -13.49
CA ALA A 132 6.10 -29.20 -12.16
C ALA A 132 6.10 -30.72 -11.84
N ARG A 133 4.98 -31.41 -12.12
CA ARG A 133 4.86 -32.86 -11.94
C ARG A 133 5.79 -33.65 -12.84
N GLU A 134 5.92 -33.26 -14.13
CA GLU A 134 6.91 -33.84 -15.06
C GLU A 134 8.35 -33.77 -14.52
N LEU A 135 8.67 -32.66 -13.83
CA LEU A 135 9.98 -32.45 -13.19
C LEU A 135 10.11 -33.14 -11.82
N GLY A 136 9.12 -33.92 -11.39
CA GLY A 136 9.14 -34.61 -10.09
C GLY A 136 8.97 -33.69 -8.89
N ILE A 137 8.43 -32.49 -9.08
CA ILE A 137 8.15 -31.56 -7.97
C ILE A 137 6.82 -31.94 -7.35
N ALA A 138 6.85 -32.31 -6.07
CA ALA A 138 5.64 -32.67 -5.32
C ALA A 138 4.70 -31.43 -5.18
N ASP A 139 3.40 -31.67 -5.26
CA ASP A 139 2.37 -30.62 -5.22
C ASP A 139 2.47 -29.79 -3.92
N GLU A 140 2.84 -30.41 -2.79
CA GLU A 140 3.02 -29.75 -1.49
C GLU A 140 4.17 -28.71 -1.48
N ARG A 141 5.05 -28.77 -2.46
CA ARG A 141 6.11 -27.77 -2.65
C ARG A 141 5.68 -26.61 -3.56
N CYS A 142 4.55 -26.76 -4.23
CA CYS A 142 3.99 -25.73 -5.09
C CYS A 142 3.15 -24.72 -4.29
N VAL A 143 3.14 -23.49 -4.76
CA VAL A 143 2.19 -22.47 -4.33
C VAL A 143 1.44 -22.02 -5.57
N PHE A 144 0.14 -22.01 -5.48
CA PHE A 144 -0.76 -21.80 -6.61
C PHE A 144 -1.28 -20.38 -6.62
N ILE A 145 -1.40 -19.79 -7.80
CA ILE A 145 -2.11 -18.52 -8.00
C ILE A 145 -3.59 -18.86 -8.19
N HIS A 146 -4.46 -18.36 -7.30
CA HIS A 146 -5.89 -18.59 -7.36
C HIS A 146 -6.65 -17.46 -8.06
N ALA A 147 -6.12 -16.24 -7.99
CA ALA A 147 -6.72 -15.07 -8.64
C ALA A 147 -5.70 -13.95 -8.78
N GLY A 148 -6.01 -13.01 -9.66
CA GLY A 148 -5.29 -11.75 -9.78
C GLY A 148 -6.25 -10.61 -10.09
N ALA A 149 -5.96 -9.40 -9.65
CA ALA A 149 -6.71 -8.21 -10.01
C ALA A 149 -5.79 -7.03 -10.24
N HIS A 150 -6.16 -6.15 -11.18
CA HIS A 150 -5.45 -4.90 -11.40
C HIS A 150 -6.39 -3.77 -11.81
N ALA A 151 -6.01 -2.56 -11.44
CA ALA A 151 -6.64 -1.32 -11.87
C ALA A 151 -5.65 -0.16 -11.74
N THR A 152 -5.94 0.95 -12.40
CA THR A 152 -5.08 2.14 -12.39
C THR A 152 -5.88 3.40 -12.10
N GLU A 153 -5.20 4.40 -11.52
CA GLU A 153 -5.64 5.78 -11.49
C GLU A 153 -4.98 6.57 -12.63
N SER A 154 -5.35 7.84 -12.79
CA SER A 154 -4.56 8.74 -13.64
C SER A 154 -3.10 8.73 -13.18
N ARG A 155 -2.16 8.60 -14.12
CA ARG A 155 -0.72 8.62 -13.80
C ARG A 155 -0.25 9.98 -13.30
N ASP A 156 -0.89 11.05 -13.78
CA ASP A 156 -0.73 12.38 -13.23
C ASP A 156 -1.57 12.50 -11.94
N TYR A 157 -0.89 12.54 -10.80
CA TYR A 157 -1.55 12.59 -9.50
C TYR A 157 -2.36 13.87 -9.27
N LEU A 158 -2.16 14.95 -10.05
CA LEU A 158 -2.99 16.15 -9.99
C LEU A 158 -4.33 15.98 -10.72
N GLN A 159 -4.43 14.99 -11.59
CA GLN A 159 -5.66 14.58 -12.29
C GLN A 159 -6.46 13.54 -11.49
N ARG A 160 -6.51 13.70 -10.18
CA ARG A 160 -7.33 12.86 -9.28
C ARG A 160 -8.52 13.66 -8.77
N ASP A 161 -9.63 12.96 -8.57
CA ASP A 161 -10.82 13.53 -7.94
C ASP A 161 -10.59 13.85 -6.46
N GLN A 162 -9.74 13.07 -5.78
CA GLN A 162 -9.47 13.16 -4.34
C GLN A 162 -8.13 12.51 -3.95
N TYR A 163 -7.68 12.72 -2.69
CA TYR A 163 -6.43 12.17 -2.17
C TYR A 163 -6.62 11.24 -0.96
N GLN A 164 -7.81 11.20 -0.34
CA GLN A 164 -8.04 10.41 0.88
C GLN A 164 -8.23 8.92 0.64
N ARG A 165 -8.45 8.50 -0.64
CA ARG A 165 -8.64 7.10 -1.05
C ARG A 165 -8.20 6.89 -2.49
N SER A 166 -8.10 5.62 -2.91
CA SER A 166 -7.88 5.24 -4.30
C SER A 166 -8.91 4.20 -4.71
N GLN A 167 -9.75 4.57 -5.67
CA GLN A 167 -10.79 3.69 -6.22
C GLN A 167 -10.20 2.46 -6.88
N ALA A 168 -9.03 2.60 -7.51
CA ALA A 168 -8.31 1.47 -8.10
C ALA A 168 -7.78 0.51 -7.02
N GLN A 169 -7.22 1.03 -5.90
CA GLN A 169 -6.82 0.20 -4.76
C GLN A 169 -8.01 -0.56 -4.18
N GLU A 170 -9.11 0.14 -3.97
CA GLU A 170 -10.35 -0.43 -3.43
C GLU A 170 -10.89 -1.54 -4.32
N ALA A 171 -11.07 -1.27 -5.62
CA ALA A 171 -11.56 -2.26 -6.58
C ALA A 171 -10.70 -3.53 -6.59
N VAL A 172 -9.37 -3.39 -6.56
CA VAL A 172 -8.44 -4.52 -6.54
C VAL A 172 -8.55 -5.32 -5.25
N LEU A 173 -8.49 -4.66 -4.08
CA LEU A 173 -8.47 -5.34 -2.79
C LEU A 173 -9.81 -5.95 -2.41
N GLU A 174 -10.92 -5.28 -2.72
CA GLU A 174 -12.27 -5.81 -2.52
C GLU A 174 -12.49 -7.06 -3.38
N THR A 175 -12.07 -7.04 -4.65
CA THR A 175 -12.15 -8.22 -5.52
C THR A 175 -11.36 -9.39 -4.96
N MET A 176 -10.17 -9.16 -4.41
CA MET A 176 -9.37 -10.23 -3.79
C MET A 176 -10.02 -10.77 -2.53
N ARG A 177 -10.61 -9.91 -1.70
CA ARG A 177 -11.33 -10.33 -0.50
C ARG A 177 -12.58 -11.15 -0.85
N GLU A 178 -13.42 -10.65 -1.76
CA GLU A 178 -14.62 -11.36 -2.24
C GLU A 178 -14.28 -12.73 -2.83
N THR A 179 -13.18 -12.81 -3.58
CA THR A 179 -12.70 -14.09 -4.13
C THR A 179 -12.24 -15.05 -3.05
N ALA A 180 -11.50 -14.56 -2.05
CA ALA A 180 -11.04 -15.39 -0.94
C ALA A 180 -12.21 -15.88 -0.07
N ASP A 181 -13.21 -15.03 0.21
CA ASP A 181 -14.42 -15.37 0.95
C ASP A 181 -15.24 -16.45 0.21
N ARG A 182 -15.41 -16.30 -1.12
CA ARG A 182 -16.09 -17.28 -1.96
C ARG A 182 -15.39 -18.64 -1.91
N LEU A 183 -14.08 -18.67 -2.14
CA LEU A 183 -13.29 -19.91 -2.09
C LEU A 183 -13.31 -20.57 -0.69
N HIS A 184 -13.43 -19.78 0.37
CA HIS A 184 -13.61 -20.31 1.72
C HIS A 184 -14.95 -21.01 1.87
N SER A 185 -16.03 -20.40 1.39
CA SER A 185 -17.39 -20.95 1.45
C SER A 185 -17.53 -22.22 0.62
N GLU A 186 -16.93 -22.26 -0.58
CA GLU A 186 -16.92 -23.44 -1.45
C GLU A 186 -16.20 -24.63 -0.79
N ALA A 187 -15.04 -24.38 -0.16
CA ALA A 187 -14.29 -25.42 0.56
C ALA A 187 -15.07 -25.95 1.78
N ALA A 188 -15.73 -25.08 2.54
CA ALA A 188 -16.56 -25.50 3.68
C ALA A 188 -17.76 -26.34 3.22
N SER A 189 -18.42 -25.96 2.14
CA SER A 189 -19.56 -26.70 1.57
C SER A 189 -19.15 -28.08 1.05
N SER A 190 -17.99 -28.19 0.42
CA SER A 190 -17.43 -29.47 -0.07
C SER A 190 -17.12 -30.43 1.08
N LEU A 191 -16.55 -29.91 2.17
CA LEU A 191 -16.27 -30.73 3.36
C LEU A 191 -17.57 -31.22 4.06
N ALA A 192 -18.59 -30.37 4.15
CA ALA A 192 -19.89 -30.73 4.69
C ALA A 192 -20.57 -31.79 3.83
N GLY A 193 -20.53 -31.66 2.50
CA GLY A 193 -21.07 -32.66 1.58
C GLY A 193 -20.36 -34.04 1.69
N GLN A 194 -19.05 -34.05 1.83
CA GLN A 194 -18.27 -35.29 2.05
C GLN A 194 -18.58 -35.92 3.38
N ALA A 195 -18.79 -35.15 4.45
CA ALA A 195 -19.16 -35.67 5.76
C ALA A 195 -20.56 -36.33 5.74
N VAL A 196 -21.54 -35.72 5.05
CA VAL A 196 -22.88 -36.30 4.86
C VAL A 196 -22.81 -37.59 4.05
N TYR A 197 -22.07 -37.62 2.94
CA TYR A 197 -21.91 -38.81 2.11
C TYR A 197 -21.24 -39.99 2.87
N GLN A 198 -20.25 -39.70 3.72
CA GLN A 198 -19.61 -40.71 4.58
C GLN A 198 -20.54 -41.20 5.69
N ALA A 199 -21.40 -40.36 6.24
CA ALA A 199 -22.40 -40.74 7.23
C ALA A 199 -23.49 -41.64 6.64
N GLU A 200 -23.91 -41.39 5.37
CA GLU A 200 -24.90 -42.22 4.66
C GLU A 200 -24.31 -43.54 4.14
N ALA A 201 -22.99 -43.62 3.90
CA ALA A 201 -22.29 -44.79 3.40
C ALA A 201 -21.89 -45.80 4.53
N THR A 202 -22.12 -45.47 5.80
CA THR A 202 -21.79 -46.35 6.93
C THR A 202 -23.01 -47.24 7.25
N PRO A 203 -22.92 -48.57 7.13
CA PRO A 203 -24.04 -49.46 7.48
C PRO A 203 -24.40 -49.30 8.96
N ALA A 204 -25.70 -49.21 9.24
CA ALA A 204 -26.22 -49.12 10.60
C ALA A 204 -25.81 -50.37 11.42
N GLY A 205 -24.73 -50.27 12.18
CA GLY A 205 -24.31 -51.38 13.03
C GLY A 205 -22.90 -51.39 13.57
N SER A 206 -22.25 -50.25 13.82
CA SER A 206 -21.05 -50.24 14.68
C SER A 206 -20.74 -48.85 15.23
N PHE A 207 -20.84 -48.73 16.56
CA PHE A 207 -20.20 -47.70 17.41
C PHE A 207 -20.21 -46.22 16.90
N ALA A 208 -21.35 -45.70 16.52
CA ALA A 208 -21.52 -44.29 16.14
C ALA A 208 -21.98 -43.39 17.30
N GLY A 209 -21.76 -43.79 18.55
CA GLY A 209 -22.30 -43.08 19.72
C GLY A 209 -21.44 -41.96 20.29
N GLU A 210 -20.18 -41.86 19.94
CA GLU A 210 -19.26 -40.93 20.61
C GLU A 210 -18.67 -39.85 19.71
N ALA A 211 -18.57 -40.07 18.41
CA ALA A 211 -18.08 -39.04 17.47
C ALA A 211 -19.13 -37.98 17.08
N ALA A 212 -20.42 -38.28 17.20
CA ALA A 212 -21.51 -37.37 16.91
C ALA A 212 -21.78 -36.31 18.01
N ARG A 213 -21.13 -36.45 19.18
CA ARG A 213 -21.28 -35.49 20.30
C ARG A 213 -20.25 -34.39 20.33
N LEU A 214 -19.28 -34.36 19.42
CA LEU A 214 -18.22 -33.32 19.34
C LEU A 214 -18.47 -32.25 18.26
N VAL A 215 -19.58 -32.28 17.55
CA VAL A 215 -20.07 -31.14 16.77
C VAL A 215 -21.23 -30.54 17.54
N ASP A 216 -20.94 -30.00 18.71
CA ASP A 216 -21.91 -29.21 19.46
C ASP A 216 -22.13 -27.88 18.71
N ALA A 217 -23.35 -27.72 18.19
CA ALA A 217 -23.89 -26.56 17.52
C ALA A 217 -24.02 -25.32 18.44
N LYS A 218 -23.10 -25.13 19.38
CA LYS A 218 -23.06 -23.98 20.32
C LYS A 218 -21.88 -23.03 20.11
N SER A 219 -21.26 -23.02 18.96
CA SER A 219 -20.37 -21.88 18.58
C SER A 219 -21.04 -20.88 17.62
N THR A 220 -22.37 -20.89 17.51
CA THR A 220 -23.14 -19.81 16.84
C THR A 220 -23.44 -18.67 17.80
N GLY A 221 -22.43 -18.05 18.36
CA GLY A 221 -22.58 -16.99 19.35
C GLY A 221 -21.52 -15.91 19.30
N PHE A 222 -20.84 -15.75 18.15
CA PHE A 222 -20.02 -14.57 17.90
C PHE A 222 -20.20 -14.18 16.43
N ILE A 223 -21.16 -13.27 16.18
CA ILE A 223 -21.10 -12.39 15.01
C ILE A 223 -20.02 -11.34 15.35
N GLY A 224 -18.79 -11.82 15.57
CA GLY A 224 -17.57 -11.06 15.62
C GLY A 224 -17.04 -11.00 14.19
N LYS A 225 -16.62 -9.82 13.74
CA LYS A 225 -15.95 -9.55 12.45
C LYS A 225 -15.21 -10.77 11.96
N ALA A 226 -15.61 -11.29 10.78
CA ALA A 226 -14.99 -12.45 10.16
C ALA A 226 -13.46 -12.31 10.22
N ALA A 227 -12.75 -13.36 10.64
CA ALA A 227 -11.30 -13.40 10.58
C ALA A 227 -10.86 -13.02 9.16
N ALA A 228 -9.72 -12.34 9.02
CA ALA A 228 -9.21 -11.98 7.71
C ALA A 228 -9.14 -13.25 6.84
N PRO A 229 -9.61 -13.22 5.57
CA PRO A 229 -9.64 -14.42 4.72
C PRO A 229 -8.25 -14.87 4.25
N PHE A 230 -7.19 -14.30 4.83
CA PHE A 230 -5.79 -14.53 4.49
C PHE A 230 -4.98 -14.92 5.72
N ASP A 231 -4.22 -16.01 5.64
CA ASP A 231 -3.31 -16.49 6.68
C ASP A 231 -1.98 -15.70 6.68
N ALA A 232 -1.60 -15.15 5.52
CA ALA A 232 -0.45 -14.29 5.36
C ALA A 232 -0.75 -13.19 4.34
N MET A 233 -0.06 -12.08 4.46
CA MET A 233 -0.17 -11.00 3.48
C MET A 233 1.10 -10.19 3.35
N GLU A 234 1.25 -9.58 2.20
CA GLU A 234 2.21 -8.51 1.96
C GLU A 234 1.47 -7.34 1.33
N LEU A 235 1.26 -6.27 2.10
CA LEU A 235 0.71 -5.03 1.62
C LEU A 235 1.86 -4.06 1.32
N TYR A 236 1.95 -3.61 0.08
CA TYR A 236 2.99 -2.68 -0.36
C TYR A 236 3.11 -1.46 0.56
N SER A 237 4.33 -1.09 0.95
CA SER A 237 4.56 -0.19 2.08
C SER A 237 5.71 0.80 1.85
N CYS A 238 5.72 1.48 0.70
CA CYS A 238 6.72 2.53 0.45
C CYS A 238 6.55 3.73 1.40
N PHE A 239 5.34 4.02 1.84
CA PHE A 239 4.94 5.02 2.84
C PHE A 239 3.78 4.47 3.69
N PRO A 240 3.61 4.93 4.94
CA PRO A 240 2.57 4.44 5.85
C PRO A 240 1.16 4.51 5.29
N ILE A 241 0.82 5.55 4.54
CA ILE A 241 -0.51 5.73 3.96
C ILE A 241 -0.96 4.53 3.11
N VAL A 242 -0.05 3.89 2.37
CA VAL A 242 -0.41 2.80 1.44
C VAL A 242 -1.01 1.59 2.16
N PRO A 243 -0.33 0.95 3.13
CA PRO A 243 -0.93 -0.15 3.89
C PRO A 243 -2.04 0.33 4.86
N LYS A 244 -2.06 1.60 5.29
CA LYS A 244 -3.16 2.16 6.09
C LYS A 244 -4.47 2.22 5.31
N MET A 245 -4.45 2.70 4.06
CA MET A 245 -5.61 2.64 3.16
C MET A 245 -6.02 1.19 2.88
N ALA A 246 -5.08 0.34 2.48
CA ALA A 246 -5.32 -1.07 2.18
C ALA A 246 -5.95 -1.82 3.37
N ARG A 247 -5.45 -1.58 4.60
CA ARG A 247 -6.01 -2.17 5.83
C ARG A 247 -7.48 -1.80 6.03
N ARG A 248 -7.84 -0.54 5.77
CA ARG A 248 -9.23 -0.07 5.91
C ARG A 248 -10.15 -0.68 4.86
N VAL A 249 -9.70 -0.77 3.60
CA VAL A 249 -10.44 -1.44 2.52
C VAL A 249 -10.73 -2.89 2.88
N LEU A 250 -9.72 -3.59 3.40
CA LEU A 250 -9.84 -5.00 3.80
C LEU A 250 -10.54 -5.19 5.15
N ALA A 251 -10.93 -4.10 5.84
CA ALA A 251 -11.53 -4.11 7.19
C ALA A 251 -10.70 -4.89 8.22
N LEU A 252 -9.36 -4.85 8.09
CA LEU A 252 -8.45 -5.55 8.99
C LEU A 252 -8.28 -4.79 10.32
N PRO A 253 -8.10 -5.49 11.44
CA PRO A 253 -7.84 -4.87 12.74
C PRO A 253 -6.49 -4.14 12.74
N THR A 254 -6.33 -3.19 13.67
CA THR A 254 -5.12 -2.36 13.78
C THR A 254 -3.85 -3.14 14.06
N ASN A 255 -3.97 -4.28 14.73
CA ASN A 255 -2.87 -5.19 15.06
C ASN A 255 -2.63 -6.30 14.03
N ALA A 256 -3.32 -6.27 12.87
CA ALA A 256 -3.09 -7.24 11.81
C ALA A 256 -1.64 -7.19 11.29
N ARG A 257 -1.07 -8.35 11.02
CA ARG A 257 0.26 -8.46 10.40
C ARG A 257 0.15 -8.20 8.90
N LEU A 258 0.53 -7.00 8.46
CA LEU A 258 0.37 -6.53 7.07
C LEU A 258 1.58 -6.81 6.16
N THR A 259 2.65 -7.39 6.70
CA THR A 259 3.85 -7.74 5.94
C THR A 259 4.39 -9.11 6.35
N SER A 260 4.92 -9.83 5.40
CA SER A 260 5.59 -11.12 5.58
C SER A 260 7.10 -11.01 5.58
N ILE A 261 7.66 -9.89 5.08
CA ILE A 261 9.11 -9.71 4.97
C ILE A 261 9.66 -8.44 5.62
N GLY A 262 8.80 -7.49 6.07
CA GLY A 262 9.21 -6.33 6.87
C GLY A 262 9.13 -4.98 6.19
N GLY A 263 8.54 -4.87 4.99
CA GLY A 263 8.25 -3.60 4.32
C GLY A 263 9.47 -2.87 3.74
N LEU A 264 9.21 -1.91 2.85
CA LEU A 264 10.24 -1.26 2.04
C LEU A 264 11.22 -0.38 2.84
N SER A 265 10.87 0.02 4.06
CA SER A 265 11.79 0.79 4.91
C SER A 265 12.87 -0.09 5.55
N PHE A 266 12.51 -1.27 6.05
CA PHE A 266 13.38 -2.13 6.85
C PHE A 266 13.87 -3.34 6.08
N PHE A 267 12.99 -4.05 5.37
CA PHE A 267 13.43 -5.08 4.43
C PHE A 267 14.35 -4.47 3.38
N GLY A 268 13.98 -3.31 2.85
CA GLY A 268 14.65 -2.60 1.78
C GLY A 268 13.78 -2.43 0.55
N ALA A 269 14.09 -1.43 -0.27
CA ALA A 269 13.34 -1.08 -1.47
C ALA A 269 14.22 -1.27 -2.73
N PRO A 270 14.46 -2.51 -3.17
CA PRO A 270 15.30 -2.79 -4.35
C PRO A 270 14.56 -2.46 -5.65
N LEU A 271 14.13 -1.20 -5.80
CA LEU A 271 13.40 -0.65 -6.96
C LEU A 271 12.20 -1.53 -7.34
N ASN A 272 12.22 -2.09 -8.56
CA ASN A 272 11.10 -2.89 -9.09
C ASN A 272 11.08 -4.34 -8.58
N ASN A 273 12.05 -4.75 -7.75
CA ASN A 273 12.21 -6.14 -7.33
C ASN A 273 11.59 -6.48 -5.97
N TYR A 274 11.04 -5.48 -5.24
CA TYR A 274 10.45 -5.71 -3.93
C TYR A 274 9.35 -6.77 -3.95
N MET A 275 8.44 -6.72 -4.93
CA MET A 275 7.32 -7.66 -5.01
C MET A 275 7.77 -9.09 -5.31
N THR A 276 8.91 -9.29 -5.98
CA THR A 276 9.51 -10.62 -6.16
C THR A 276 10.03 -11.18 -4.83
N HIS A 277 10.65 -10.35 -4.01
CA HIS A 277 11.05 -10.71 -2.63
C HIS A 277 9.84 -11.07 -1.76
N ALA A 278 8.77 -10.26 -1.85
CA ALA A 278 7.52 -10.47 -1.13
C ALA A 278 6.86 -11.80 -1.54
N ALA A 279 6.78 -12.07 -2.85
CA ALA A 279 6.28 -13.32 -3.38
C ALA A 279 7.09 -14.52 -2.85
N ALA A 280 8.42 -14.45 -2.89
CA ALA A 280 9.28 -15.49 -2.33
C ALA A 280 9.08 -15.68 -0.81
N GLY A 281 8.81 -14.60 -0.07
CA GLY A 281 8.46 -14.65 1.34
C GLY A 281 7.15 -15.37 1.61
N LEU A 282 6.09 -15.01 0.86
CA LEU A 282 4.78 -15.66 0.97
C LEU A 282 4.82 -17.13 0.56
N VAL A 283 5.56 -17.48 -0.50
CA VAL A 283 5.77 -18.88 -0.91
C VAL A 283 6.37 -19.70 0.24
N ARG A 284 7.39 -19.16 0.93
CA ARG A 284 7.96 -19.85 2.11
C ARG A 284 6.97 -20.00 3.25
N ALA A 285 6.16 -18.97 3.51
CA ALA A 285 5.14 -19.01 4.56
C ALA A 285 4.05 -20.07 4.25
N LEU A 286 3.55 -20.09 3.01
CA LEU A 286 2.48 -20.99 2.59
C LEU A 286 2.91 -22.47 2.55
N ARG A 287 4.17 -22.79 2.22
CA ARG A 287 4.67 -24.17 2.19
C ARG A 287 4.59 -24.90 3.53
N ASN A 288 4.49 -24.16 4.63
CA ASN A 288 4.36 -24.70 5.98
C ASN A 288 2.90 -24.74 6.45
N GLN A 289 1.94 -24.44 5.60
CA GLN A 289 0.52 -24.37 5.95
C GLN A 289 -0.31 -25.23 4.98
N ARG A 290 -1.19 -26.06 5.53
CA ARG A 290 -2.19 -26.76 4.71
C ARG A 290 -3.37 -25.82 4.44
N ASN A 291 -3.80 -25.74 3.18
CA ASN A 291 -4.91 -24.88 2.74
C ASN A 291 -4.71 -23.39 3.06
N GLY A 292 -3.46 -22.97 3.28
CA GLY A 292 -3.14 -21.59 3.57
C GLY A 292 -3.38 -20.69 2.36
N ARG A 293 -3.81 -19.45 2.61
CA ARG A 293 -4.05 -18.41 1.61
C ARG A 293 -3.26 -17.16 1.94
N ALA A 294 -2.73 -16.51 0.91
CA ALA A 294 -1.99 -15.28 1.10
C ALA A 294 -2.37 -14.22 0.06
N LEU A 295 -2.41 -12.97 0.52
CA LEU A 295 -2.59 -11.80 -0.33
C LEU A 295 -1.24 -11.15 -0.61
N LEU A 296 -0.88 -11.05 -1.89
CA LEU A 296 0.26 -10.27 -2.38
C LEU A 296 -0.29 -9.02 -3.08
N TYR A 297 -0.14 -7.85 -2.45
CA TYR A 297 -0.60 -6.58 -3.01
C TYR A 297 0.57 -5.65 -3.27
N GLY A 298 0.70 -5.22 -4.53
CA GLY A 298 1.68 -4.27 -5.03
C GLY A 298 1.05 -2.99 -5.57
N GLN A 299 1.78 -1.88 -5.42
CA GLN A 299 1.40 -0.62 -6.04
C GLN A 299 2.62 0.07 -6.65
N GLY A 300 2.40 0.98 -7.59
CA GLY A 300 3.46 1.72 -8.26
C GLY A 300 3.15 3.19 -8.48
N GLU A 301 4.20 3.96 -8.80
CA GLU A 301 4.15 5.38 -9.07
C GLU A 301 3.62 6.17 -7.85
N PHE A 302 2.65 7.07 -8.04
CA PHE A 302 2.07 7.94 -7.01
C PHE A 302 0.67 7.45 -6.59
N VAL A 303 0.57 6.20 -6.10
CA VAL A 303 -0.72 5.54 -5.79
C VAL A 303 -1.58 5.43 -7.08
N THR A 304 -0.95 5.10 -8.20
CA THR A 304 -1.64 5.11 -9.51
C THR A 304 -1.73 3.76 -10.18
N LYS A 305 -0.94 2.77 -9.76
CA LYS A 305 -1.03 1.39 -10.28
C LYS A 305 -1.23 0.42 -9.14
N HIS A 306 -2.21 -0.46 -9.28
CA HIS A 306 -2.55 -1.43 -8.25
C HIS A 306 -2.69 -2.82 -8.85
N HIS A 307 -2.03 -3.79 -8.23
CA HIS A 307 -2.10 -5.21 -8.57
C HIS A 307 -2.17 -6.05 -7.31
N ALA A 308 -2.94 -7.11 -7.34
CA ALA A 308 -2.93 -8.10 -6.29
C ALA A 308 -3.01 -9.52 -6.86
N LEU A 309 -2.43 -10.47 -6.11
CA LEU A 309 -2.56 -11.90 -6.35
C LEU A 309 -3.06 -12.58 -5.08
N LEU A 310 -3.99 -13.51 -5.26
CA LEU A 310 -4.37 -14.47 -4.23
C LEU A 310 -3.58 -15.75 -4.44
N LEU A 311 -2.75 -16.10 -3.47
CA LEU A 311 -1.89 -17.28 -3.47
C LEU A 311 -2.47 -18.33 -2.51
N SER A 312 -2.28 -19.62 -2.80
CA SER A 312 -2.67 -20.71 -1.91
C SER A 312 -1.66 -21.86 -1.95
N SER A 313 -1.58 -22.61 -0.85
CA SER A 313 -0.87 -23.89 -0.78
C SER A 313 -1.66 -25.07 -1.35
N SER A 314 -2.94 -24.87 -1.71
CA SER A 314 -3.78 -25.88 -2.37
C SER A 314 -4.03 -25.51 -3.82
N PRO A 315 -4.12 -26.48 -4.75
CA PRO A 315 -4.44 -26.21 -6.13
C PRO A 315 -5.85 -25.60 -6.28
N PRO A 316 -6.08 -24.73 -7.28
CA PRO A 316 -7.41 -24.22 -7.54
C PRO A 316 -8.34 -25.33 -8.06
N ALA A 317 -9.61 -25.29 -7.64
CA ALA A 317 -10.64 -26.22 -8.12
C ALA A 317 -11.10 -25.93 -9.55
N HIS A 318 -10.89 -24.69 -10.03
CA HIS A 318 -11.35 -24.21 -11.33
C HIS A 318 -10.23 -23.51 -12.09
N ASP A 319 -10.41 -23.34 -13.38
CA ASP A 319 -9.46 -22.62 -14.24
C ASP A 319 -9.32 -21.15 -13.81
N LEU A 320 -8.09 -20.65 -13.80
CA LEU A 320 -7.75 -19.27 -13.41
C LEU A 320 -8.36 -18.22 -14.35
N ALA A 321 -8.72 -18.58 -15.58
CA ALA A 321 -9.31 -17.67 -16.58
C ALA A 321 -10.58 -16.94 -16.09
N THR A 322 -11.22 -17.44 -15.04
CA THR A 322 -12.47 -16.87 -14.48
C THR A 322 -12.27 -16.12 -13.16
N SER A 323 -11.05 -16.02 -12.65
CA SER A 323 -10.78 -15.63 -11.25
C SER A 323 -10.14 -14.26 -11.13
N GLY A 324 -10.74 -13.20 -11.64
CA GLY A 324 -10.25 -11.83 -11.54
C GLY A 324 -9.73 -11.30 -12.87
N GLY A 325 -8.82 -10.34 -12.84
CA GLY A 325 -8.26 -9.70 -14.02
C GLY A 325 -8.37 -8.18 -13.96
N ASP A 326 -8.78 -7.56 -15.07
CA ASP A 326 -9.01 -6.13 -15.15
C ASP A 326 -10.30 -5.75 -14.39
N VAL A 327 -10.13 -4.99 -13.31
CA VAL A 327 -11.25 -4.47 -12.50
C VAL A 327 -11.41 -2.95 -12.65
N GLN A 328 -10.88 -2.38 -13.73
CA GLN A 328 -10.89 -0.95 -14.00
C GLN A 328 -12.30 -0.37 -13.99
N SER A 329 -13.28 -1.05 -14.62
CA SER A 329 -14.65 -0.59 -14.64
C SER A 329 -15.29 -0.47 -13.25
N ARG A 330 -14.86 -1.28 -12.27
CA ARG A 330 -15.29 -1.17 -10.87
C ARG A 330 -14.72 0.11 -10.23
N ALA A 331 -13.45 0.40 -10.48
CA ALA A 331 -12.81 1.61 -10.01
C ALA A 331 -13.44 2.87 -10.62
N ASP A 332 -13.68 2.86 -11.95
CA ASP A 332 -14.19 4.01 -12.68
C ASP A 332 -15.62 4.41 -12.25
N ARG A 333 -16.47 3.45 -11.91
CA ARG A 333 -17.83 3.73 -11.40
C ARG A 333 -17.84 4.52 -10.08
N GLN A 334 -16.77 4.49 -9.32
CA GLN A 334 -16.66 5.17 -8.03
C GLN A 334 -16.00 6.54 -8.12
N ARG A 335 -15.44 6.90 -9.30
CA ARG A 335 -14.75 8.18 -9.49
C ARG A 335 -15.73 9.33 -9.60
N ARG A 336 -15.31 10.45 -9.03
CA ARG A 336 -16.00 11.74 -9.17
C ARG A 336 -15.33 12.54 -10.28
N PRO A 337 -15.98 13.61 -10.77
CA PRO A 337 -15.35 14.55 -11.68
C PRO A 337 -14.03 15.08 -11.08
N VAL A 338 -12.99 15.11 -11.90
CA VAL A 338 -11.70 15.69 -11.52
C VAL A 338 -11.84 17.21 -11.54
N PRO A 339 -11.44 17.91 -10.47
CA PRO A 339 -11.45 19.37 -10.46
C PRO A 339 -10.51 19.96 -11.49
N GLU A 340 -10.95 20.99 -12.17
CA GLU A 340 -10.09 21.74 -13.05
C GLU A 340 -8.90 22.32 -12.27
N LEU A 341 -7.69 22.05 -12.76
CA LEU A 341 -6.47 22.59 -12.17
C LEU A 341 -6.13 23.91 -12.85
N ILE A 342 -6.18 24.99 -12.10
CA ILE A 342 -5.86 26.35 -12.60
C ILE A 342 -4.53 26.82 -12.03
N ASP A 343 -3.79 27.61 -12.82
CA ASP A 343 -2.45 28.12 -12.50
C ASP A 343 -2.41 29.65 -12.38
N ASP A 344 -3.54 30.30 -12.53
CA ASP A 344 -3.72 31.73 -12.31
C ASP A 344 -4.90 31.95 -11.37
N PHE A 345 -4.59 32.40 -10.15
CA PHE A 345 -5.60 32.63 -9.14
C PHE A 345 -5.08 33.62 -8.07
N ASN A 346 -5.96 34.48 -7.64
CA ASN A 346 -5.74 35.36 -6.49
C ASN A 346 -7.04 35.41 -5.67
N GLY A 347 -7.01 34.99 -4.43
CA GLY A 347 -8.21 34.95 -3.60
C GLY A 347 -8.19 33.83 -2.54
N PRO A 348 -9.28 33.70 -1.78
CA PRO A 348 -9.40 32.68 -0.75
C PRO A 348 -9.55 31.27 -1.36
N ALA A 349 -8.85 30.30 -0.78
CA ALA A 349 -8.97 28.89 -1.16
C ALA A 349 -8.84 27.98 0.05
N ALA A 350 -9.72 26.97 0.11
CA ALA A 350 -9.78 25.99 1.21
C ALA A 350 -8.76 24.86 0.97
N LEU A 351 -7.96 24.54 1.97
CA LEU A 351 -6.92 23.52 1.93
C LEU A 351 -7.54 22.14 1.67
N GLU A 352 -7.18 21.50 0.55
CA GLU A 352 -7.56 20.11 0.22
C GLU A 352 -6.57 19.11 0.81
N THR A 353 -5.28 19.37 0.64
CA THR A 353 -4.17 18.61 1.21
C THR A 353 -2.85 19.38 1.09
N PHE A 354 -1.78 18.85 1.70
CA PHE A 354 -0.50 19.55 1.76
C PHE A 354 0.66 18.63 2.04
N THR A 355 1.87 19.16 1.88
CA THR A 355 3.13 18.62 2.37
C THR A 355 4.03 19.74 2.86
N VAL A 356 4.92 19.46 3.83
CA VAL A 356 6.03 20.36 4.20
C VAL A 356 7.31 19.56 4.05
N VAL A 357 8.16 19.98 3.13
CA VAL A 357 9.40 19.28 2.75
C VAL A 357 10.57 19.77 3.60
N TYR A 358 11.38 18.84 4.07
CA TYR A 358 12.56 19.11 4.87
C TYR A 358 13.82 18.62 4.13
N GLY A 359 14.78 19.51 3.95
CA GLY A 359 16.09 19.17 3.44
C GLY A 359 17.03 18.57 4.49
N ARG A 360 18.32 18.79 4.33
CA ARG A 360 19.33 18.40 5.32
C ARG A 360 19.61 19.50 6.37
N GLY A 361 19.02 20.68 6.19
CA GLY A 361 19.11 21.80 7.14
C GLY A 361 18.22 21.60 8.36
N SER A 362 18.17 22.62 9.22
CA SER A 362 17.46 22.58 10.52
C SER A 362 15.96 22.91 10.42
N GLY A 363 15.45 23.24 9.24
CA GLY A 363 14.07 23.68 9.05
C GLY A 363 13.45 23.16 7.74
N PRO A 364 12.20 23.54 7.45
CA PRO A 364 11.55 23.20 6.20
C PRO A 364 12.19 23.95 5.02
N ASP A 365 12.34 23.26 3.90
CA ASP A 365 12.76 23.89 2.64
C ASP A 365 11.59 24.67 2.02
N PHE A 366 10.38 24.10 2.06
CA PHE A 366 9.13 24.71 1.61
C PHE A 366 7.92 23.87 2.03
N GLY A 367 6.75 24.52 2.05
CA GLY A 367 5.47 23.84 2.02
C GLY A 367 4.87 23.84 0.62
N THR A 368 4.00 22.91 0.32
CA THR A 368 3.11 22.91 -0.86
C THR A 368 1.73 22.48 -0.46
N VAL A 369 0.74 23.21 -0.90
CA VAL A 369 -0.67 22.92 -0.66
C VAL A 369 -1.39 22.70 -1.98
N LEU A 370 -2.40 21.82 -1.93
CA LEU A 370 -3.49 21.78 -2.90
C LEU A 370 -4.71 22.38 -2.22
N ALA A 371 -5.33 23.34 -2.87
CA ALA A 371 -6.49 24.03 -2.30
C ALA A 371 -7.63 24.16 -3.32
N ARG A 372 -8.85 24.32 -2.82
CA ARG A 372 -10.07 24.50 -3.61
C ARG A 372 -10.54 25.92 -3.54
N THR A 373 -10.75 26.52 -4.70
CA THR A 373 -11.41 27.81 -4.82
C THR A 373 -12.92 27.67 -4.55
N ALA A 374 -13.59 28.80 -4.32
CA ALA A 374 -15.05 28.80 -4.17
C ALA A 374 -15.80 28.30 -5.43
N ALA A 375 -15.20 28.42 -6.61
CA ALA A 375 -15.72 27.87 -7.87
C ALA A 375 -15.45 26.35 -8.03
N GLY A 376 -14.75 25.72 -7.08
CA GLY A 376 -14.43 24.29 -7.12
C GLY A 376 -13.17 23.93 -7.90
N HIS A 377 -12.45 24.91 -8.45
CA HIS A 377 -11.18 24.66 -9.13
C HIS A 377 -10.10 24.25 -8.10
N ARG A 378 -9.11 23.48 -8.55
CA ARG A 378 -7.93 23.13 -7.76
C ARG A 378 -6.80 24.08 -8.10
N VAL A 379 -6.07 24.53 -7.09
CA VAL A 379 -4.81 25.27 -7.23
C VAL A 379 -3.71 24.54 -6.48
N MET A 380 -2.47 24.61 -7.01
CA MET A 380 -1.28 24.23 -6.28
C MET A 380 -0.54 25.50 -5.89
N ALA A 381 -0.22 25.64 -4.61
CA ALA A 381 0.47 26.83 -4.12
C ALA A 381 1.60 26.44 -3.16
N ARG A 382 2.63 27.29 -3.10
CA ARG A 382 3.75 27.18 -2.14
C ARG A 382 3.35 27.77 -0.80
N VAL A 383 4.04 27.32 0.24
CA VAL A 383 4.17 28.02 1.52
C VAL A 383 5.64 28.32 1.70
N ALA A 384 5.97 29.60 1.84
CA ALA A 384 7.35 30.05 1.95
C ALA A 384 8.00 29.51 3.24
N PRO A 385 9.29 29.13 3.25
CA PRO A 385 9.96 28.67 4.46
C PRO A 385 10.05 29.77 5.54
N THR A 386 9.87 31.03 5.17
CA THR A 386 9.80 32.18 6.09
C THR A 386 8.42 32.43 6.66
N ASP A 387 7.37 31.80 6.13
CA ASP A 387 6.00 31.92 6.66
C ASP A 387 5.80 30.96 7.81
N SER A 388 6.31 31.33 8.97
CA SER A 388 6.23 30.51 10.18
C SER A 388 4.79 30.25 10.64
N ALA A 389 3.88 31.19 10.44
CA ALA A 389 2.48 31.04 10.84
C ALA A 389 1.77 29.95 10.04
N SER A 390 1.88 29.97 8.71
CA SER A 390 1.34 28.92 7.84
C SER A 390 1.99 27.57 8.09
N LEU A 391 3.32 27.53 8.25
CA LEU A 391 4.05 26.29 8.54
C LEU A 391 3.63 25.67 9.89
N GLN A 392 3.42 26.49 10.94
CA GLN A 392 2.95 26.02 12.24
C GLN A 392 1.55 25.41 12.15
N VAL A 393 0.67 26.01 11.36
CA VAL A 393 -0.68 25.47 11.10
C VAL A 393 -0.59 24.13 10.37
N LEU A 394 0.23 24.05 9.31
CA LEU A 394 0.41 22.82 8.52
C LEU A 394 1.05 21.67 9.32
N THR A 395 1.90 21.97 10.29
CA THR A 395 2.63 20.96 11.08
C THR A 395 2.06 20.76 12.49
N SER A 396 0.84 21.19 12.74
CA SER A 396 0.13 20.97 14.00
C SER A 396 -0.12 19.46 14.22
N LEU A 397 0.14 18.98 15.44
CA LEU A 397 -0.18 17.61 15.85
C LEU A 397 -1.62 17.46 16.36
N SER A 398 -2.23 18.56 16.83
CA SER A 398 -3.52 18.53 17.50
C SER A 398 -4.72 18.74 16.57
N THR A 399 -4.53 19.45 15.46
CA THR A 399 -5.62 19.79 14.55
C THR A 399 -5.17 19.64 13.09
N THR A 400 -6.03 19.03 12.27
CA THR A 400 -5.79 19.00 10.82
C THR A 400 -6.11 20.36 10.21
N PRO A 401 -5.24 20.89 9.34
CA PRO A 401 -5.54 22.14 8.63
C PRO A 401 -6.40 21.94 7.38
N VAL A 402 -6.70 20.69 6.98
CA VAL A 402 -7.56 20.40 5.83
C VAL A 402 -8.94 21.04 6.01
N GLY A 403 -9.40 21.73 4.98
CA GLY A 403 -10.63 22.54 5.01
C GLY A 403 -10.42 24.00 5.47
N ARG A 404 -9.24 24.35 6.04
CA ARG A 404 -8.97 25.73 6.43
C ARG A 404 -8.82 26.62 5.21
N VAL A 405 -9.45 27.77 5.23
CA VAL A 405 -9.33 28.78 4.19
C VAL A 405 -8.03 29.61 4.43
N GLY A 406 -7.32 29.90 3.39
CA GLY A 406 -6.18 30.81 3.37
C GLY A 406 -6.20 31.63 2.09
N GLN A 407 -5.33 32.62 2.01
CA GLN A 407 -5.21 33.51 0.86
C GLN A 407 -4.17 32.96 -0.12
N VAL A 408 -4.55 32.82 -1.38
CA VAL A 408 -3.64 32.52 -2.48
C VAL A 408 -3.27 33.81 -3.19
N THR A 409 -1.97 34.02 -3.42
CA THR A 409 -1.43 35.15 -4.17
C THR A 409 -0.33 34.68 -5.11
N ARG A 410 -0.06 35.45 -6.18
CA ARG A 410 1.05 35.17 -7.10
C ARG A 410 2.35 35.80 -6.60
N GLY A 411 3.42 35.05 -6.52
CA GLY A 411 4.76 35.51 -6.19
C GLY A 411 5.49 36.09 -7.39
N ALA A 412 6.63 36.78 -7.16
CA ALA A 412 7.50 37.33 -8.18
C ALA A 412 8.16 36.24 -9.07
N ASP A 413 8.27 35.01 -8.58
CA ASP A 413 8.75 33.85 -9.30
C ASP A 413 7.65 33.13 -10.13
N HIS A 414 6.49 33.78 -10.28
CA HIS A 414 5.32 33.30 -10.98
C HIS A 414 4.65 32.05 -10.37
N LEU A 415 5.07 31.59 -9.19
CA LEU A 415 4.36 30.56 -8.45
C LEU A 415 3.20 31.16 -7.63
N LEU A 416 2.21 30.35 -7.36
CA LEU A 416 1.17 30.68 -6.39
C LEU A 416 1.68 30.39 -4.97
N TYR A 417 1.34 31.26 -4.03
CA TYR A 417 1.64 31.14 -2.61
C TYR A 417 0.35 31.17 -1.80
N TRP A 418 0.27 30.27 -0.82
CA TRP A 418 -0.84 30.18 0.12
C TRP A 418 -0.36 30.61 1.51
N THR A 419 -1.11 31.50 2.12
CA THR A 419 -0.87 31.99 3.49
C THR A 419 -2.11 31.76 4.34
N VAL A 420 -1.93 31.38 5.60
CA VAL A 420 -3.04 31.25 6.53
C VAL A 420 -3.66 32.61 6.84
N THR A 421 -4.97 32.68 6.90
CA THR A 421 -5.74 33.88 7.32
C THR A 421 -6.27 33.72 8.72
#